data_059cb6069a443ba1c172aa27aec4f8ed
#
_entry.id   059cb6069a443ba1c172aa27aec4f8ed
#
_cell.length_a   1.000
_cell.length_b   1.000
_cell.length_c   1.000
_cell.angle_alpha   90.00
_cell.angle_beta   90.00
_cell.angle_gamma   90.00
#
_symmetry.space_group_name_H-M   'P 1'
#
loop_
_entity.id
_entity.type
_entity.pdbx_description
1 polymer ?
#
loop_
_entity_poly.entity_id
_entity_poly.type
_entity_poly.pdbx_seq_one_letter_code
_entity_poly.pdbx_strand_id
1 'polypeptide(L)'
;MASATNIPLEDESLDYIICMFAKIIPEEKMRTLKKGGKLIIVSTGEKHLIELKEVVYDKVRTEFYSPVEDLKIFKHLETVNCTGKSFIKENESIKNLFDMTPYKWRSPKEGVDRLFSLDNLEITIDVNIDIFQKD
;
A
#
# COMPACT_ATOMS: atom_id res chain seq x y z
N MET A 1 14.09 13.47 14.73
CA MET A 1 13.83 12.48 13.67
C MET A 1 13.41 11.18 14.32
N ALA A 2 12.32 10.55 13.89
CA ALA A 2 11.83 9.30 14.43
C ALA A 2 11.99 8.17 13.40
N SER A 3 12.14 6.93 13.86
CA SER A 3 12.24 5.74 13.03
C SER A 3 11.06 4.80 13.31
N ALA A 4 10.57 4.10 12.30
CA ALA A 4 9.56 3.05 12.47
C ALA A 4 10.06 1.88 13.33
N THR A 5 11.37 1.74 13.47
CA THR A 5 12.01 0.73 14.35
C THR A 5 12.20 1.20 15.78
N ASN A 6 11.97 2.48 16.04
CA ASN A 6 12.09 3.07 17.36
C ASN A 6 11.17 4.30 17.44
N ILE A 7 9.91 4.03 17.73
CA ILE A 7 8.88 5.06 17.82
C ILE A 7 9.02 5.80 19.16
N PRO A 8 9.11 7.16 19.16
CA PRO A 8 9.32 7.94 20.37
C PRO A 8 8.03 8.09 21.19
N LEU A 9 7.43 6.97 21.53
CA LEU A 9 6.23 6.88 22.36
C LEU A 9 6.45 5.81 23.44
N GLU A 10 5.77 6.00 24.55
CA GLU A 10 5.79 5.04 25.64
C GLU A 10 5.09 3.73 25.27
N ASP A 11 5.42 2.67 25.99
CA ASP A 11 4.75 1.38 25.88
C ASP A 11 3.26 1.55 26.19
N GLU A 12 2.41 0.81 25.48
CA GLU A 12 0.96 0.77 25.71
C GLU A 12 0.30 2.16 25.79
N SER A 13 0.74 3.09 24.92
CA SER A 13 0.24 4.48 24.91
C SER A 13 -0.82 4.77 23.86
N LEU A 14 -0.96 3.90 22.85
CA LEU A 14 -1.87 4.12 21.70
C LEU A 14 -3.06 3.18 21.72
N ASP A 15 -4.23 3.73 21.42
CA ASP A 15 -5.47 2.96 21.21
C ASP A 15 -5.57 2.41 19.78
N TYR A 16 -5.07 3.18 18.81
CA TYR A 16 -5.09 2.83 17.38
C TYR A 16 -3.76 3.18 16.73
N ILE A 17 -3.36 2.34 15.78
CA ILE A 17 -2.27 2.64 14.84
C ILE A 17 -2.78 2.40 13.43
N ILE A 18 -2.57 3.35 12.53
CA ILE A 18 -2.89 3.21 11.11
C ILE A 18 -1.59 3.25 10.32
N CYS A 19 -1.35 2.19 9.52
CA CYS A 19 -0.23 2.12 8.58
C CYS A 19 -0.79 2.06 7.16
N MET A 20 -0.47 3.07 6.37
CA MET A 20 -0.90 3.14 4.97
C MET A 20 0.32 3.06 4.07
N PHE A 21 0.40 2.03 3.24
CA PHE A 21 1.44 1.85 2.23
C PHE A 21 2.86 2.00 2.76
N ALA A 22 3.09 1.61 4.01
CA ALA A 22 4.35 1.78 4.71
C ALA A 22 4.88 0.43 5.20
N LYS A 23 6.19 0.39 5.43
CA LYS A 23 6.83 -0.79 6.02
C LYS A 23 6.31 -1.01 7.44
N ILE A 24 5.93 -2.25 7.72
CA ILE A 24 5.43 -2.65 9.03
C ILE A 24 6.59 -3.24 9.85
N ILE A 25 6.73 -2.76 11.07
CA ILE A 25 7.63 -3.32 12.08
C ILE A 25 6.73 -3.83 13.21
N PRO A 26 6.44 -5.13 13.26
CA PRO A 26 5.42 -5.67 14.17
C PRO A 26 5.72 -5.41 15.65
N GLU A 27 6.97 -5.55 16.04
CA GLU A 27 7.41 -5.43 17.45
C GLU A 27 7.11 -4.04 18.01
N GLU A 28 7.42 -2.97 17.25
CA GLU A 28 7.15 -1.59 17.68
C GLU A 28 5.65 -1.28 17.74
N LYS A 29 4.88 -1.85 16.84
CA LYS A 29 3.41 -1.71 16.86
C LYS A 29 2.83 -2.43 18.10
N MET A 30 3.35 -3.63 18.39
CA MET A 30 2.95 -4.39 19.56
C MET A 30 3.30 -3.65 20.86
N ARG A 31 4.51 -3.06 20.94
CA ARG A 31 4.96 -2.33 22.10
C ARG A 31 4.09 -1.10 22.39
N THR A 32 3.81 -0.30 21.37
CA THR A 32 3.14 0.99 21.53
C THR A 32 1.64 0.92 21.66
N LEU A 33 1.01 -0.17 21.20
CA LEU A 33 -0.43 -0.39 21.36
C LEU A 33 -0.77 -0.83 22.80
N LYS A 34 -1.85 -0.28 23.31
CA LYS A 34 -2.51 -0.78 24.51
C LYS A 34 -3.09 -2.18 24.28
N LYS A 35 -3.26 -2.95 25.35
CA LYS A 35 -4.04 -4.19 25.29
C LYS A 35 -5.45 -3.90 24.77
N GLY A 36 -5.92 -4.69 23.80
CA GLY A 36 -7.17 -4.43 23.11
C GLY A 36 -7.12 -3.34 22.05
N GLY A 37 -5.97 -2.65 21.91
CA GLY A 37 -5.77 -1.65 20.88
C GLY A 37 -5.74 -2.27 19.48
N LYS A 38 -6.07 -1.47 18.47
CA LYS A 38 -6.20 -1.94 17.09
C LYS A 38 -5.14 -1.39 16.17
N LEU A 39 -4.63 -2.27 15.31
CA LEU A 39 -3.72 -1.95 14.22
C LEU A 39 -4.47 -2.07 12.89
N ILE A 40 -4.50 -0.99 12.12
CA ILE A 40 -5.18 -0.93 10.83
C ILE A 40 -4.10 -0.79 9.76
N ILE A 41 -4.06 -1.76 8.85
CA ILE A 41 -3.09 -1.79 7.75
C ILE A 41 -3.84 -1.59 6.45
N VAL A 42 -3.41 -0.58 5.68
CA VAL A 42 -3.90 -0.36 4.32
C VAL A 42 -2.80 -0.77 3.36
N SER A 43 -3.10 -1.74 2.51
CA SER A 43 -2.18 -2.27 1.49
C SER A 43 -2.86 -2.32 0.13
N THR A 44 -2.06 -2.45 -0.93
CA THR A 44 -2.59 -2.56 -2.29
C THR A 44 -3.11 -3.97 -2.57
N GLY A 45 -4.26 -4.06 -3.26
CA GLY A 45 -4.81 -5.31 -3.77
C GLY A 45 -4.16 -5.74 -5.10
N GLU A 46 -4.55 -6.89 -5.61
CA GLU A 46 -4.00 -7.48 -6.85
C GLU A 46 -4.17 -6.59 -8.08
N LYS A 47 -5.30 -5.89 -8.17
CA LYS A 47 -5.68 -5.10 -9.34
C LYS A 47 -5.31 -3.64 -9.25
N HIS A 48 -4.63 -3.25 -8.16
CA HIS A 48 -4.24 -1.84 -7.98
C HIS A 48 -3.33 -1.36 -9.11
N LEU A 49 -3.76 -0.30 -9.79
CA LEU A 49 -3.07 0.31 -10.93
C LEU A 49 -2.76 -0.68 -12.05
N ILE A 50 -3.63 -1.67 -12.26
CA ILE A 50 -3.41 -2.72 -13.26
C ILE A 50 -3.25 -2.14 -14.67
N GLU A 51 -4.02 -1.12 -15.03
CA GLU A 51 -3.97 -0.49 -16.34
C GLU A 51 -2.62 0.19 -16.60
N LEU A 52 -2.06 0.85 -15.56
CA LEU A 52 -0.73 1.44 -15.65
C LEU A 52 0.33 0.35 -15.86
N LYS A 53 0.25 -0.75 -15.13
CA LYS A 53 1.16 -1.88 -15.28
C LYS A 53 1.09 -2.51 -16.66
N GLU A 54 -0.10 -2.66 -17.22
CA GLU A 54 -0.31 -3.22 -18.55
C GLU A 54 0.31 -2.36 -19.66
N VAL A 55 0.34 -1.05 -19.48
CA VAL A 55 1.02 -0.14 -20.42
C VAL A 55 2.53 -0.25 -20.31
N VAL A 56 3.04 -0.32 -19.10
CA VAL A 56 4.49 -0.26 -18.82
C VAL A 56 5.18 -1.60 -19.05
N TYR A 57 4.54 -2.70 -18.65
CA TYR A 57 5.13 -4.04 -18.71
C TYR A 57 4.49 -4.88 -19.80
N ASP A 58 5.32 -5.62 -20.56
CA ASP A 58 4.84 -6.58 -21.54
C ASP A 58 4.14 -7.77 -20.87
N LYS A 59 4.58 -8.10 -19.66
CA LYS A 59 4.03 -9.18 -18.84
C LYS A 59 3.81 -8.67 -17.44
N VAL A 60 2.55 -8.49 -17.08
CA VAL A 60 2.19 -8.02 -15.73
C VAL A 60 2.31 -9.18 -14.74
N ARG A 61 3.10 -8.96 -13.69
CA ARG A 61 3.13 -9.85 -12.52
C ARG A 61 2.14 -9.32 -11.50
N THR A 62 1.16 -10.13 -11.17
CA THR A 62 0.25 -9.86 -10.06
C THR A 62 0.85 -10.47 -8.80
N GLU A 63 1.67 -9.69 -8.10
CA GLU A 63 2.14 -10.08 -6.77
C GLU A 63 1.14 -9.55 -5.74
N PHE A 64 0.60 -10.46 -4.96
CA PHE A 64 -0.29 -10.12 -3.86
C PHE A 64 0.45 -10.29 -2.54
N TYR A 65 0.54 -9.20 -1.79
CA TYR A 65 1.07 -9.21 -0.43
C TYR A 65 -0.07 -9.12 0.58
N SER A 66 -0.12 -10.08 1.49
CA SER A 66 -1.04 -10.05 2.63
C SER A 66 -0.27 -9.81 3.93
N PRO A 67 -0.57 -8.73 4.67
CA PRO A 67 0.09 -8.46 5.94
C PRO A 67 -0.25 -9.46 7.05
N VAL A 68 -1.25 -10.29 6.84
CA VAL A 68 -1.70 -11.30 7.83
C VAL A 68 -0.56 -12.25 8.21
N GLU A 69 0.25 -12.65 7.22
CA GLU A 69 1.37 -13.57 7.47
C GLU A 69 2.47 -12.94 8.34
N ASP A 70 2.73 -11.65 8.15
CA ASP A 70 3.77 -10.94 8.90
C ASP A 70 3.30 -10.50 10.29
N LEU A 71 2.00 -10.48 10.53
CA LEU A 71 1.39 -9.96 11.75
C LEU A 71 0.71 -11.05 12.60
N LYS A 72 1.27 -12.26 12.58
CA LYS A 72 0.73 -13.41 13.35
C LYS A 72 0.73 -13.20 14.87
N ILE A 73 1.53 -12.27 15.37
CA ILE A 73 1.54 -11.90 16.79
C ILE A 73 0.29 -11.12 17.21
N PHE A 74 -0.46 -10.58 16.24
CA PHE A 74 -1.74 -9.92 16.46
C PHE A 74 -2.89 -10.86 16.12
N LYS A 75 -4.05 -10.60 16.70
CA LYS A 75 -5.29 -11.23 16.29
C LYS A 75 -5.85 -10.51 15.08
N HIS A 76 -5.97 -11.21 13.95
CA HIS A 76 -6.61 -10.66 12.75
C HIS A 76 -8.13 -10.69 12.92
N LEU A 77 -8.77 -9.54 12.83
CA LEU A 77 -10.23 -9.42 13.02
C LEU A 77 -10.98 -9.46 11.70
N GLU A 78 -10.54 -8.69 10.71
CA GLU A 78 -11.29 -8.48 9.48
C GLU A 78 -10.37 -7.99 8.37
N THR A 79 -10.71 -8.33 7.12
CA THR A 79 -10.17 -7.74 5.91
C THR A 79 -11.31 -7.14 5.11
N VAL A 80 -11.20 -5.85 4.78
CA VAL A 80 -12.15 -5.14 3.92
C VAL A 80 -11.45 -4.76 2.63
N ASN A 81 -12.02 -5.12 1.49
CA ASN A 81 -11.52 -4.71 0.18
C ASN A 81 -12.30 -3.49 -0.31
N CYS A 82 -11.57 -2.47 -0.76
CA CYS A 82 -12.13 -1.27 -1.37
C CYS A 82 -11.58 -1.16 -2.79
N THR A 83 -12.46 -1.25 -3.79
CA THR A 83 -12.11 -1.19 -5.21
C THR A 83 -12.95 -0.15 -5.92
N GLY A 84 -12.31 0.65 -6.74
CA GLY A 84 -12.96 1.67 -7.56
C GLY A 84 -12.12 2.03 -8.76
N LYS A 85 -12.71 2.77 -9.69
CA LYS A 85 -12.02 3.26 -10.87
C LYS A 85 -11.95 4.78 -10.85
N SER A 86 -10.84 5.31 -11.37
CA SER A 86 -10.63 6.73 -11.56
C SER A 86 -10.11 6.98 -12.97
N PHE A 87 -10.41 8.14 -13.51
CA PHE A 87 -9.98 8.53 -14.85
C PHE A 87 -9.05 9.74 -14.77
N ILE A 88 -7.83 9.56 -15.25
CA ILE A 88 -6.83 10.65 -15.31
C ILE A 88 -6.90 11.28 -16.69
N LYS A 89 -7.19 12.57 -16.75
CA LYS A 89 -7.42 13.30 -18.00
C LYS A 89 -6.20 14.02 -18.55
N GLU A 90 -5.12 14.08 -17.78
CA GLU A 90 -3.95 14.89 -18.11
C GLU A 90 -2.67 14.06 -18.10
N ASN A 91 -1.86 14.22 -19.15
CA ASN A 91 -0.57 13.56 -19.28
C ASN A 91 0.35 13.81 -18.07
N GLU A 92 0.42 15.05 -17.58
CA GLU A 92 1.25 15.39 -16.42
C GLU A 92 0.83 14.63 -15.16
N SER A 93 -0.46 14.46 -14.94
CA SER A 93 -0.98 13.67 -13.81
C SER A 93 -0.62 12.19 -13.92
N ILE A 94 -0.56 11.64 -15.14
CA ILE A 94 -0.10 10.26 -15.37
C ILE A 94 1.38 10.12 -14.98
N LYS A 95 2.22 11.06 -15.38
CA LYS A 95 3.65 11.09 -15.03
C LYS A 95 3.85 11.19 -13.52
N ASN A 96 3.11 12.09 -12.88
CA ASN A 96 3.17 12.27 -11.43
C ASN A 96 2.75 11.02 -10.68
N LEU A 97 1.69 10.34 -11.11
CA LEU A 97 1.25 9.08 -10.53
C LEU A 97 2.35 8.02 -10.66
N PHE A 98 2.94 7.88 -11.85
CA PHE A 98 4.02 6.92 -12.06
C PHE A 98 5.22 7.20 -11.16
N ASP A 99 5.61 8.46 -11.00
CA ASP A 99 6.72 8.88 -10.15
C ASP A 99 6.49 8.57 -8.66
N MET A 100 5.24 8.48 -8.25
CA MET A 100 4.87 8.09 -6.87
C MET A 100 4.92 6.58 -6.64
N THR A 101 5.04 5.78 -7.69
CA THR A 101 5.05 4.32 -7.58
C THR A 101 6.49 3.77 -7.51
N PRO A 102 6.68 2.57 -6.91
CA PRO A 102 7.98 1.90 -6.95
C PRO A 102 8.35 1.40 -8.35
N TYR A 103 7.44 1.40 -9.29
CA TYR A 103 7.65 0.96 -10.68
C TYR A 103 8.64 1.83 -11.43
N LYS A 104 8.78 3.10 -11.05
CA LYS A 104 9.77 4.03 -11.61
C LYS A 104 11.17 3.44 -11.72
N TRP A 105 11.58 2.65 -10.76
CA TRP A 105 12.93 2.07 -10.68
C TRP A 105 13.09 0.73 -11.39
N ARG A 106 12.00 0.11 -11.81
CA ARG A 106 11.98 -1.26 -12.35
C ARG A 106 11.42 -1.37 -13.76
N SER A 107 10.94 -0.26 -14.32
CA SER A 107 10.23 -0.28 -15.59
C SER A 107 11.15 -0.18 -16.79
N PRO A 108 10.90 -0.97 -17.86
CA PRO A 108 11.64 -0.83 -19.10
C PRO A 108 11.34 0.54 -19.73
N LYS A 109 12.37 1.14 -20.31
CA LYS A 109 12.30 2.48 -20.92
C LYS A 109 11.16 2.59 -21.94
N GLU A 110 11.01 1.59 -22.80
CA GLU A 110 9.96 1.55 -23.84
C GLU A 110 8.57 1.60 -23.24
N GLY A 111 8.36 0.90 -22.13
CA GLY A 111 7.08 0.92 -21.41
C GLY A 111 6.81 2.27 -20.77
N VAL A 112 7.82 2.90 -20.19
CA VAL A 112 7.70 4.26 -19.63
C VAL A 112 7.39 5.27 -20.73
N ASP A 113 8.05 5.17 -21.88
CA ASP A 113 7.78 6.04 -23.02
C ASP A 113 6.34 5.87 -23.53
N ARG A 114 5.81 4.63 -23.59
CA ARG A 114 4.41 4.38 -23.91
C ARG A 114 3.46 5.07 -22.94
N LEU A 115 3.72 4.93 -21.63
CA LEU A 115 2.90 5.54 -20.60
C LEU A 115 2.91 7.07 -20.69
N PHE A 116 4.08 7.66 -20.91
CA PHE A 116 4.27 9.12 -20.96
C PHE A 116 3.73 9.74 -22.27
N SER A 117 3.40 8.91 -23.25
CA SER A 117 2.73 9.36 -24.49
C SER A 117 1.21 9.43 -24.36
N LEU A 118 0.62 8.92 -23.28
CA LEU A 118 -0.83 8.91 -23.08
C LEU A 118 -1.35 10.28 -22.66
N ASP A 119 -2.46 10.70 -23.22
CA ASP A 119 -3.17 11.92 -22.82
C ASP A 119 -4.12 11.68 -21.64
N ASN A 120 -4.60 10.46 -21.50
CA ASN A 120 -5.51 10.04 -20.45
C ASN A 120 -5.28 8.56 -20.09
N LEU A 121 -5.72 8.17 -18.93
CA LEU A 121 -5.61 6.80 -18.44
C LEU A 121 -6.71 6.51 -17.41
N GLU A 122 -7.48 5.46 -17.62
CA GLU A 122 -8.32 4.89 -16.56
C GLU A 122 -7.44 4.04 -15.64
N ILE A 123 -7.62 4.17 -14.34
CA ILE A 123 -6.90 3.40 -13.34
C ILE A 123 -7.87 2.71 -12.38
N THR A 124 -7.47 1.56 -11.91
CA THR A 124 -8.15 0.85 -10.82
C THR A 124 -7.45 1.17 -9.50
N ILE A 125 -8.21 1.64 -8.53
CA ILE A 125 -7.77 1.74 -7.14
C ILE A 125 -8.31 0.50 -6.44
N ASP A 126 -7.39 -0.34 -5.98
CA ASP A 126 -7.72 -1.58 -5.28
C ASP A 126 -6.87 -1.65 -4.01
N VAL A 127 -7.52 -1.50 -2.86
CA VAL A 127 -6.87 -1.51 -1.56
C VAL A 127 -7.55 -2.47 -0.61
N ASN A 128 -6.75 -3.09 0.23
CA ASN A 128 -7.21 -3.93 1.33
C ASN A 128 -6.95 -3.23 2.66
N ILE A 129 -7.94 -3.28 3.53
CA ILE A 129 -7.84 -2.76 4.89
C ILE A 129 -7.92 -3.96 5.82
N ASP A 130 -6.82 -4.26 6.49
CA ASP A 130 -6.74 -5.34 7.47
C ASP A 130 -6.77 -4.77 8.88
N ILE A 131 -7.63 -5.30 9.71
CA ILE A 131 -7.81 -4.87 11.09
C ILE A 131 -7.31 -5.97 12.02
N PHE A 132 -6.36 -5.59 12.88
CA PHE A 132 -5.74 -6.46 13.88
C PHE A 132 -5.99 -5.90 15.28
N GLN A 133 -5.90 -6.77 16.26
CA GLN A 133 -6.04 -6.41 17.67
C GLN A 133 -4.90 -7.01 18.49
N LYS A 134 -4.38 -6.21 19.41
CA LYS A 134 -3.44 -6.69 20.42
C LYS A 134 -4.23 -7.35 21.58
N ASP A 135 -3.86 -8.57 21.88
CA ASP A 135 -4.40 -9.27 23.05
C ASP A 135 -3.87 -8.73 24.36
#